data_8d0054c06b6cf4ecf6fa249d199c37f0
#
_entry.id   8d0054c06b6cf4ecf6fa249d199c37f0
#
_cell.length_a   1.000
_cell.length_b   1.000
_cell.length_c   1.000
_cell.angle_alpha   90.00
_cell.angle_beta   90.00
_cell.angle_gamma   90.00
#
_symmetry.space_group_name_H-M   'P 1'
#
loop_
_entity.id
_entity.type
_entity.pdbx_description
1 polymer ?
#
loop_
_entity_poly.entity_id
_entity_poly.type
_entity_poly.pdbx_seq_one_letter_code
_entity_poly.pdbx_strand_id
1 'polypeptide(L)'
;CLGKEIMKLFSQTPEVLEIGFDYLFIMGLFWIILSAMNVFQSFFRGLGDTFYPMLISILSLWIIRLPISYLLSLNMGTRGIWIGAPISWAIGLVAYLIYYKRSKWMKTIFKTTIILFLFASPCFLNAQSCKDFLSPLKITLASSGHFGELRSNHFHSGIDLRTNAVTGQAVICPFDGEVSRIKVQVYGGGKNLYIDHTNGYTTVYMHLENYAGAIADYVKKHQYKIQSYAFDLYVPKGKLKLKKGDTIAFSGNTGSSGGPHLHYEIRNTSSQKTINPVNMGLKLKDDLAPTLYSVRIVPNDKTSTINGKNEEAFFNIKSGKPTLLQNTINLEGDFYICFEAYDRSNGSTEKNGVYDSKLFVDDKLIFRYNNNAFSFTEQRYANAIIDFAYYKTKGKRMLKTKQMPGCKFSNVTYANKGIISVKNNETKKITIVLEDEKKNKNTYTFFLKSDGKKAQLTTNNSQQKGIKHIQYTKGLTFNTNDLSQISIPANALYEDLDLQYSYSQGKYGCIHQIGSNTVPLHKKFTMKLRYNKDLTNKNK
;
A
#
# COMPACT_ATOMS: atom_id res chain seq x y z
N CYS A 1 -23.76 -16.80 25.27
CA CYS A 1 -23.77 -17.79 24.18
C CYS A 1 -22.73 -17.45 23.08
N LEU A 2 -22.61 -16.22 22.64
CA LEU A 2 -21.62 -15.85 21.58
C LEU A 2 -20.15 -16.07 22.03
N GLY A 3 -19.82 -15.88 23.29
CA GLY A 3 -18.45 -16.01 23.82
C GLY A 3 -17.82 -17.38 23.64
N LYS A 4 -18.58 -18.47 23.84
CA LYS A 4 -18.07 -19.83 23.60
C LYS A 4 -17.79 -20.09 22.11
N GLU A 5 -18.63 -19.58 21.22
CA GLU A 5 -18.41 -19.71 19.77
C GLU A 5 -17.19 -18.91 19.30
N ILE A 6 -16.96 -17.74 19.88
CA ILE A 6 -15.74 -16.95 19.61
C ILE A 6 -14.49 -17.71 20.08
N MET A 7 -14.53 -18.33 21.28
CA MET A 7 -13.39 -19.08 21.80
C MET A 7 -13.05 -20.31 20.95
N LYS A 8 -14.03 -20.94 20.31
CA LYS A 8 -13.80 -22.07 19.39
C LYS A 8 -12.93 -21.73 18.18
N LEU A 9 -12.82 -20.44 17.84
CA LEU A 9 -11.91 -19.97 16.79
C LEU A 9 -10.42 -20.07 17.19
N PHE A 10 -10.15 -20.16 18.50
CA PHE A 10 -8.79 -20.15 19.04
C PHE A 10 -8.35 -21.49 19.61
N SER A 11 -9.28 -22.30 20.14
CA SER A 11 -8.98 -23.61 20.71
C SER A 11 -10.18 -24.54 20.57
N GLN A 12 -9.92 -25.88 20.52
CA GLN A 12 -10.93 -26.93 20.57
C GLN A 12 -10.90 -27.68 21.91
N THR A 13 -9.97 -27.36 22.81
CA THR A 13 -9.81 -28.02 24.11
C THR A 13 -10.89 -27.56 25.08
N PRO A 14 -11.73 -28.45 25.64
CA PRO A 14 -12.88 -28.08 26.47
C PRO A 14 -12.51 -27.22 27.69
N GLU A 15 -11.43 -27.53 28.39
CA GLU A 15 -10.96 -26.77 29.56
C GLU A 15 -10.55 -25.35 29.17
N VAL A 16 -9.88 -25.17 28.00
CA VAL A 16 -9.47 -23.84 27.48
C VAL A 16 -10.70 -23.02 27.10
N LEU A 17 -11.72 -23.66 26.52
CA LEU A 17 -12.97 -22.99 26.14
C LEU A 17 -13.74 -22.49 27.37
N GLU A 18 -13.78 -23.24 28.44
CA GLU A 18 -14.47 -22.86 29.68
C GLU A 18 -13.75 -21.71 30.39
N ILE A 19 -12.44 -21.84 30.59
CA ILE A 19 -11.59 -20.80 31.18
C ILE A 19 -11.63 -19.52 30.37
N GLY A 20 -11.52 -19.62 29.05
CA GLY A 20 -11.57 -18.48 28.16
C GLY A 20 -12.93 -17.78 28.13
N PHE A 21 -14.03 -18.54 28.24
CA PHE A 21 -15.36 -17.96 28.34
C PHE A 21 -15.55 -17.21 29.66
N ASP A 22 -15.11 -17.75 30.78
CA ASP A 22 -15.15 -17.09 32.10
C ASP A 22 -14.36 -15.78 32.09
N TYR A 23 -13.17 -15.80 31.48
CA TYR A 23 -12.36 -14.59 31.28
C TYR A 23 -13.09 -13.51 30.45
N LEU A 24 -13.62 -13.89 29.27
CA LEU A 24 -14.35 -12.97 28.41
C LEU A 24 -15.61 -12.43 29.07
N PHE A 25 -16.31 -13.26 29.86
CA PHE A 25 -17.50 -12.85 30.57
C PHE A 25 -17.19 -11.81 31.65
N ILE A 26 -16.18 -12.08 32.50
CA ILE A 26 -15.75 -11.16 33.56
C ILE A 26 -15.25 -9.83 32.94
N MET A 27 -14.36 -9.92 31.97
CA MET A 27 -13.78 -8.71 31.36
C MET A 27 -14.83 -7.90 30.58
N GLY A 28 -15.71 -8.59 29.84
CA GLY A 28 -16.75 -7.95 29.03
C GLY A 28 -17.77 -7.17 29.85
N LEU A 29 -18.15 -7.71 31.04
CA LEU A 29 -19.08 -7.05 31.96
C LEU A 29 -18.57 -5.67 32.44
N PHE A 30 -17.25 -5.54 32.59
CA PHE A 30 -16.62 -4.34 33.15
C PHE A 30 -15.94 -3.44 32.10
N TRP A 31 -16.02 -3.76 30.82
CA TRP A 31 -15.42 -2.93 29.75
C TRP A 31 -15.97 -1.50 29.71
N ILE A 32 -17.19 -1.29 30.18
CA ILE A 32 -17.77 0.05 30.30
C ILE A 32 -16.93 0.95 31.23
N ILE A 33 -16.39 0.40 32.32
CA ILE A 33 -15.52 1.12 33.27
C ILE A 33 -14.18 1.46 32.61
N LEU A 34 -13.58 0.49 31.91
CA LEU A 34 -12.34 0.72 31.14
C LEU A 34 -12.54 1.78 30.06
N SER A 35 -13.66 1.73 29.33
CA SER A 35 -13.98 2.72 28.29
C SER A 35 -14.13 4.10 28.88
N ALA A 36 -14.84 4.26 30.00
CA ALA A 36 -14.97 5.53 30.70
C ALA A 36 -13.61 6.07 31.18
N MET A 37 -12.75 5.22 31.73
CA MET A 37 -11.39 5.59 32.13
C MET A 37 -10.56 6.08 30.95
N ASN A 38 -10.60 5.39 29.81
CA ASN A 38 -9.88 5.77 28.60
C ASN A 38 -10.38 7.10 28.00
N VAL A 39 -11.68 7.37 28.10
CA VAL A 39 -12.25 8.68 27.67
C VAL A 39 -11.66 9.81 28.51
N PHE A 40 -11.63 9.67 29.85
CA PHE A 40 -11.01 10.68 30.71
C PHE A 40 -9.50 10.85 30.43
N GLN A 41 -8.80 9.74 30.25
CA GLN A 41 -7.37 9.76 29.91
C GLN A 41 -7.11 10.52 28.60
N SER A 42 -7.88 10.23 27.56
CA SER A 42 -7.76 10.89 26.25
C SER A 42 -8.15 12.36 26.32
N PHE A 43 -9.16 12.70 27.12
CA PHE A 43 -9.60 14.07 27.36
C PHE A 43 -8.48 14.91 27.98
N PHE A 44 -7.83 14.46 29.05
CA PHE A 44 -6.74 15.19 29.68
C PHE A 44 -5.53 15.35 28.77
N ARG A 45 -5.16 14.29 28.02
CA ARG A 45 -4.08 14.36 27.03
C ARG A 45 -4.39 15.36 25.90
N GLY A 46 -5.63 15.41 25.45
CA GLY A 46 -6.10 16.38 24.45
C GLY A 46 -6.01 17.83 24.92
N LEU A 47 -6.07 18.06 26.22
CA LEU A 47 -5.86 19.36 26.86
C LEU A 47 -4.39 19.71 27.14
N GLY A 48 -3.45 18.85 26.72
CA GLY A 48 -2.01 19.04 26.91
C GLY A 48 -1.47 18.51 28.25
N ASP A 49 -2.33 17.95 29.09
CA ASP A 49 -1.91 17.32 30.36
C ASP A 49 -1.61 15.85 30.13
N THR A 50 -0.34 15.51 30.03
CA THR A 50 0.12 14.12 29.83
C THR A 50 0.64 13.49 31.11
N PHE A 51 1.06 14.29 32.08
CA PHE A 51 1.73 13.80 33.29
C PHE A 51 0.77 13.09 34.24
N TYR A 52 -0.34 13.72 34.65
CA TYR A 52 -1.29 13.12 35.60
C TYR A 52 -2.00 11.87 34.99
N PRO A 53 -2.45 11.87 33.75
CA PRO A 53 -2.97 10.66 33.12
C PRO A 53 -1.98 9.49 33.09
N MET A 54 -0.72 9.76 32.83
CA MET A 54 0.34 8.75 32.89
C MET A 54 0.50 8.20 34.31
N LEU A 55 0.59 9.11 35.32
CA LEU A 55 0.75 8.72 36.71
C LEU A 55 -0.40 7.88 37.23
N ILE A 56 -1.66 8.28 36.99
CA ILE A 56 -2.85 7.52 37.38
C ILE A 56 -2.84 6.13 36.73
N SER A 57 -2.46 6.00 35.46
CA SER A 57 -2.39 4.73 34.75
C SER A 57 -1.33 3.81 35.35
N ILE A 58 -0.14 4.32 35.66
CA ILE A 58 0.95 3.55 36.29
C ILE A 58 0.55 3.09 37.69
N LEU A 59 0.01 3.98 38.50
CA LEU A 59 -0.43 3.65 39.86
C LEU A 59 -1.56 2.59 39.84
N SER A 60 -2.54 2.75 38.97
CA SER A 60 -3.63 1.77 38.81
C SER A 60 -3.13 0.39 38.39
N LEU A 61 -2.18 0.33 37.46
CA LEU A 61 -1.67 -0.93 36.93
C LEU A 61 -0.73 -1.65 37.92
N TRP A 62 0.24 -0.94 38.48
CA TRP A 62 1.31 -1.56 39.27
C TRP A 62 1.01 -1.60 40.76
N ILE A 63 0.51 -0.52 41.36
CA ILE A 63 0.32 -0.41 42.81
C ILE A 63 -1.04 -0.94 43.23
N ILE A 64 -2.06 -0.86 42.38
CA ILE A 64 -3.42 -1.29 42.73
C ILE A 64 -3.70 -2.68 42.18
N ARG A 65 -3.56 -2.89 40.88
CA ARG A 65 -3.96 -4.13 40.23
C ARG A 65 -3.15 -5.33 40.70
N LEU A 66 -1.82 -5.23 40.80
CA LEU A 66 -1.00 -6.39 41.14
C LEU A 66 -1.27 -6.90 42.58
N PRO A 67 -1.26 -6.06 43.61
CA PRO A 67 -1.57 -6.54 44.96
C PRO A 67 -3.00 -7.08 45.10
N ILE A 68 -4.00 -6.41 44.52
CA ILE A 68 -5.39 -6.84 44.57
C ILE A 68 -5.56 -8.19 43.84
N SER A 69 -4.98 -8.32 42.63
CA SER A 69 -5.03 -9.59 41.91
C SER A 69 -4.38 -10.73 42.68
N TYR A 70 -3.25 -10.48 43.35
CA TYR A 70 -2.57 -11.46 44.20
C TYR A 70 -3.44 -11.84 45.38
N LEU A 71 -3.98 -10.90 46.15
CA LEU A 71 -4.84 -11.20 47.32
C LEU A 71 -6.09 -11.95 46.92
N LEU A 72 -6.77 -11.57 45.85
CA LEU A 72 -7.95 -12.26 45.36
C LEU A 72 -7.64 -13.65 44.80
N SER A 73 -6.45 -13.85 44.25
CA SER A 73 -6.05 -15.15 43.72
C SER A 73 -5.89 -16.23 44.81
N LEU A 74 -5.57 -15.83 46.05
CA LEU A 74 -5.44 -16.76 47.19
C LEU A 74 -6.75 -17.50 47.49
N ASN A 75 -7.90 -16.85 47.28
CA ASN A 75 -9.22 -17.42 47.60
C ASN A 75 -10.00 -17.83 46.32
N MET A 76 -9.75 -17.21 45.18
CA MET A 76 -10.56 -17.37 43.97
C MET A 76 -9.77 -17.93 42.79
N GLY A 77 -8.48 -18.27 42.96
CA GLY A 77 -7.61 -18.77 41.89
C GLY A 77 -7.49 -17.77 40.73
N THR A 78 -7.53 -18.29 39.51
CA THR A 78 -7.39 -17.46 38.28
C THR A 78 -8.46 -16.39 38.10
N ARG A 79 -9.69 -16.67 38.58
CA ARG A 79 -10.79 -15.68 38.56
C ARG A 79 -10.45 -14.45 39.42
N GLY A 80 -9.76 -14.60 40.53
CA GLY A 80 -9.30 -13.50 41.38
C GLY A 80 -8.31 -12.58 40.66
N ILE A 81 -7.43 -13.14 39.86
CA ILE A 81 -6.49 -12.36 39.01
C ILE A 81 -7.26 -11.49 38.01
N TRP A 82 -8.30 -12.01 37.39
CA TRP A 82 -9.10 -11.28 36.40
C TRP A 82 -9.96 -10.19 37.03
N ILE A 83 -10.56 -10.42 38.19
CA ILE A 83 -11.37 -9.43 38.93
C ILE A 83 -10.51 -8.24 39.41
N GLY A 84 -9.25 -8.46 39.69
CA GLY A 84 -8.32 -7.39 40.05
C GLY A 84 -8.20 -6.30 38.98
N ALA A 85 -8.40 -6.60 37.70
CA ALA A 85 -8.36 -5.61 36.61
C ALA A 85 -9.56 -4.64 36.66
N PRO A 86 -10.83 -5.06 36.68
CA PRO A 86 -11.98 -4.16 36.85
C PRO A 86 -11.90 -3.28 38.10
N ILE A 87 -11.45 -3.82 39.22
CA ILE A 87 -11.28 -3.03 40.45
C ILE A 87 -10.25 -1.91 40.23
N SER A 88 -9.11 -2.22 39.62
CA SER A 88 -8.11 -1.20 39.33
C SER A 88 -8.61 -0.13 38.36
N TRP A 89 -9.42 -0.50 37.37
CA TRP A 89 -10.06 0.45 36.45
C TRP A 89 -11.06 1.37 37.18
N ALA A 90 -11.87 0.81 38.08
CA ALA A 90 -12.82 1.60 38.89
C ALA A 90 -12.08 2.61 39.77
N ILE A 91 -11.00 2.20 40.43
CA ILE A 91 -10.19 3.11 41.25
C ILE A 91 -9.50 4.18 40.37
N GLY A 92 -8.96 3.79 39.20
CA GLY A 92 -8.39 4.72 38.25
C GLY A 92 -9.42 5.74 37.74
N LEU A 93 -10.64 5.30 37.43
CA LEU A 93 -11.74 6.19 37.02
C LEU A 93 -12.11 7.17 38.15
N VAL A 94 -12.19 6.71 39.39
CA VAL A 94 -12.43 7.58 40.54
C VAL A 94 -11.30 8.62 40.69
N ALA A 95 -10.05 8.22 40.51
CA ALA A 95 -8.90 9.14 40.54
C ALA A 95 -9.02 10.23 39.45
N TYR A 96 -9.41 9.85 38.23
CA TYR A 96 -9.68 10.82 37.15
C TYR A 96 -10.84 11.76 37.48
N LEU A 97 -11.91 11.28 38.09
CA LEU A 97 -13.05 12.11 38.49
C LEU A 97 -12.67 13.10 39.61
N ILE A 98 -11.84 12.68 40.59
CA ILE A 98 -11.30 13.57 41.63
C ILE A 98 -10.39 14.62 41.02
N TYR A 99 -9.50 14.21 40.13
CA TYR A 99 -8.60 15.13 39.43
C TYR A 99 -9.40 16.17 38.60
N TYR A 100 -10.41 15.72 37.88
CA TYR A 100 -11.34 16.57 37.14
C TYR A 100 -12.03 17.60 38.03
N LYS A 101 -12.57 17.18 39.19
CA LYS A 101 -13.25 18.09 40.14
C LYS A 101 -12.32 19.14 40.73
N ARG A 102 -11.03 18.85 40.92
CA ARG A 102 -10.03 19.78 41.49
C ARG A 102 -9.49 20.82 40.50
N SER A 103 -9.58 20.55 39.19
CA SER A 103 -9.06 21.42 38.12
C SER A 103 -10.03 22.55 37.81
N LYS A 104 -9.78 23.76 38.34
CA LYS A 104 -10.68 24.94 38.23
C LYS A 104 -10.95 25.37 36.78
N TRP A 105 -9.97 25.31 35.89
CA TRP A 105 -10.10 25.75 34.48
C TRP A 105 -10.83 24.75 33.60
N MET A 106 -10.91 23.48 33.95
CA MET A 106 -11.64 22.46 33.24
C MET A 106 -13.17 22.55 33.38
N LYS A 107 -13.68 23.16 34.47
CA LYS A 107 -15.12 23.34 34.68
C LYS A 107 -15.79 24.21 33.61
N THR A 108 -15.04 25.17 33.07
CA THR A 108 -15.55 26.07 32.01
C THR A 108 -15.63 25.36 30.67
N ILE A 109 -14.60 24.60 30.31
CA ILE A 109 -14.55 23.84 29.03
C ILE A 109 -15.60 22.74 29.01
N PHE A 110 -15.79 22.00 30.12
CA PHE A 110 -16.75 20.90 30.19
C PHE A 110 -18.21 21.37 30.11
N LYS A 111 -18.56 22.50 30.71
CA LYS A 111 -19.89 23.10 30.52
C LYS A 111 -20.14 23.42 29.04
N THR A 112 -19.16 23.96 28.34
CA THR A 112 -19.28 24.30 26.91
C THR A 112 -19.33 23.03 26.05
N THR A 113 -18.59 21.98 26.40
CA THR A 113 -18.55 20.72 25.64
C THR A 113 -19.80 19.86 25.89
N ILE A 114 -20.34 19.79 27.12
CA ILE A 114 -21.63 19.14 27.39
C ILE A 114 -22.78 19.89 26.75
N ILE A 115 -22.78 21.22 26.75
CA ILE A 115 -23.76 22.02 26.04
C ILE A 115 -23.68 21.73 24.53
N LEU A 116 -22.49 21.67 23.94
CA LEU A 116 -22.28 21.23 22.56
C LEU A 116 -22.69 19.76 22.31
N PHE A 117 -22.54 18.86 23.29
CA PHE A 117 -22.96 17.45 23.17
C PHE A 117 -24.47 17.24 23.38
N LEU A 118 -25.11 18.08 24.21
CA LEU A 118 -26.56 18.05 24.45
C LEU A 118 -27.33 18.82 23.36
N PHE A 119 -26.70 19.80 22.70
CA PHE A 119 -27.20 20.45 21.48
C PHE A 119 -26.71 19.75 20.19
N ALA A 120 -25.74 18.88 20.25
CA ALA A 120 -25.65 17.75 19.34
C ALA A 120 -26.76 16.74 19.74
N SER A 121 -28.04 17.18 19.74
CA SER A 121 -29.14 16.31 19.32
C SER A 121 -28.62 15.43 18.19
N PRO A 122 -29.06 14.17 18.05
CA PRO A 122 -28.64 13.37 16.93
C PRO A 122 -29.05 14.11 15.66
N CYS A 123 -28.28 15.10 15.23
CA CYS A 123 -27.88 15.07 13.89
C CYS A 123 -27.35 13.65 13.82
N PHE A 124 -28.23 12.70 13.48
CA PHE A 124 -27.82 11.65 12.60
C PHE A 124 -26.95 12.45 11.64
N LEU A 125 -25.65 12.46 11.90
CA LEU A 125 -24.69 12.49 10.86
C LEU A 125 -25.27 11.41 9.96
N ASN A 126 -26.10 11.81 9.02
CA ASN A 126 -26.17 11.11 7.78
C ASN A 126 -24.69 11.00 7.49
N ALA A 127 -24.12 9.83 7.80
CA ALA A 127 -22.91 9.40 7.19
C ALA A 127 -23.30 9.43 5.72
N GLN A 128 -23.24 10.64 5.17
CA GLN A 128 -23.44 10.93 3.78
C GLN A 128 -22.44 10.02 3.15
N SER A 129 -22.96 8.96 2.58
CA SER A 129 -22.21 7.81 2.11
C SER A 129 -20.93 8.38 1.50
N CYS A 130 -19.75 7.93 1.91
CA CYS A 130 -18.45 8.36 1.35
C CYS A 130 -18.42 8.22 -0.19
N LYS A 131 -19.51 7.78 -0.79
CA LYS A 131 -19.78 7.47 -2.20
C LYS A 131 -20.56 8.54 -2.97
N ASP A 132 -20.84 9.72 -2.40
CA ASP A 132 -21.63 10.75 -3.07
C ASP A 132 -20.82 11.77 -3.89
N PHE A 133 -19.61 11.37 -4.33
CA PHE A 133 -18.85 12.17 -5.27
C PHE A 133 -19.55 12.22 -6.64
N LEU A 134 -19.75 13.44 -7.19
CA LEU A 134 -20.14 13.57 -8.59
C LEU A 134 -19.01 13.06 -9.50
N SER A 135 -19.39 12.63 -10.69
CA SER A 135 -18.41 12.39 -11.75
C SER A 135 -17.60 13.66 -12.03
N PRO A 136 -16.26 13.59 -12.14
CA PRO A 136 -15.44 14.75 -12.48
C PRO A 136 -15.63 15.23 -13.92
N LEU A 137 -16.26 14.42 -14.78
CA LEU A 137 -16.60 14.76 -16.18
C LEU A 137 -18.09 14.48 -16.43
N LYS A 138 -18.72 15.28 -17.30
CA LYS A 138 -20.14 15.13 -17.70
C LYS A 138 -20.35 14.22 -18.93
N ILE A 139 -19.39 13.34 -19.20
CA ILE A 139 -19.45 12.37 -20.31
C ILE A 139 -19.55 10.95 -19.77
N THR A 140 -19.90 9.98 -20.62
CA THR A 140 -19.78 8.56 -20.25
C THR A 140 -18.32 8.23 -19.97
N LEU A 141 -18.04 7.75 -18.75
CA LEU A 141 -16.67 7.51 -18.33
C LEU A 141 -16.16 6.17 -18.86
N ALA A 142 -14.98 6.24 -19.48
CA ALA A 142 -14.14 5.09 -19.81
C ALA A 142 -12.70 5.39 -19.34
N SER A 143 -11.99 4.37 -18.89
CA SER A 143 -10.60 4.53 -18.44
C SER A 143 -9.60 4.17 -19.53
N SER A 144 -8.44 4.83 -19.51
CA SER A 144 -7.22 4.47 -20.23
C SER A 144 -6.08 4.05 -19.31
N GLY A 145 -6.27 4.12 -17.99
CA GLY A 145 -5.33 3.66 -16.97
C GLY A 145 -6.05 3.48 -15.64
N HIS A 146 -5.97 2.28 -15.05
CA HIS A 146 -6.63 1.95 -13.79
C HIS A 146 -5.79 2.36 -12.58
N PHE A 147 -6.47 2.51 -11.43
CA PHE A 147 -5.81 2.72 -10.14
C PHE A 147 -4.91 1.54 -9.77
N GLY A 148 -3.73 1.84 -9.23
CA GLY A 148 -2.76 0.81 -8.81
C GLY A 148 -2.07 0.07 -9.96
N GLU A 149 -2.29 0.46 -11.20
CA GLU A 149 -1.59 -0.10 -12.35
C GLU A 149 -0.07 0.00 -12.17
N LEU A 150 0.63 -1.09 -12.47
CA LEU A 150 2.09 -1.16 -12.37
C LEU A 150 2.75 -0.33 -13.47
N ARG A 151 3.32 0.80 -13.12
CA ARG A 151 4.12 1.65 -14.00
C ARG A 151 5.62 1.52 -13.67
N SER A 152 6.47 2.20 -14.41
CA SER A 152 7.91 2.16 -14.15
C SER A 152 8.24 2.77 -12.79
N ASN A 153 8.68 1.94 -11.83
CA ASN A 153 9.06 2.31 -10.47
C ASN A 153 7.95 2.85 -9.56
N HIS A 154 6.68 2.77 -9.95
CA HIS A 154 5.56 3.26 -9.13
C HIS A 154 4.23 2.60 -9.52
N PHE A 155 3.23 2.76 -8.66
CA PHE A 155 1.84 2.45 -8.95
C PHE A 155 1.12 3.69 -9.48
N HIS A 156 0.18 3.52 -10.36
CA HIS A 156 -0.69 4.60 -10.82
C HIS A 156 -1.57 5.08 -9.65
N SER A 157 -1.44 6.35 -9.26
CA SER A 157 -2.07 6.89 -8.05
C SER A 157 -3.52 7.34 -8.22
N GLY A 158 -4.03 7.29 -9.43
CA GLY A 158 -5.39 7.68 -9.78
C GLY A 158 -5.98 6.79 -10.86
N ILE A 159 -6.92 7.35 -11.57
CA ILE A 159 -7.52 6.77 -12.77
C ILE A 159 -7.39 7.76 -13.92
N ASP A 160 -7.00 7.28 -15.08
CA ASP A 160 -6.92 8.09 -16.30
C ASP A 160 -8.26 7.98 -17.06
N LEU A 161 -9.06 9.04 -17.02
CA LEU A 161 -10.38 9.11 -17.65
C LEU A 161 -10.24 9.63 -19.09
N ARG A 162 -10.74 8.86 -20.04
CA ARG A 162 -10.75 9.23 -21.47
C ARG A 162 -11.64 10.45 -21.69
N THR A 163 -11.16 11.37 -22.54
CA THR A 163 -11.90 12.59 -22.94
C THR A 163 -12.24 12.59 -24.42
N ASN A 164 -12.53 11.41 -25.00
CA ASN A 164 -12.80 11.19 -26.42
C ASN A 164 -11.67 11.71 -27.35
N ALA A 165 -10.42 11.60 -26.89
CA ALA A 165 -9.22 12.08 -27.57
C ALA A 165 -9.19 13.61 -27.83
N VAL A 166 -9.99 14.39 -27.10
CA VAL A 166 -10.01 15.86 -27.19
C VAL A 166 -9.65 16.50 -25.86
N THR A 167 -9.12 17.72 -25.91
CA THR A 167 -8.93 18.61 -24.76
C THR A 167 -10.19 19.48 -24.55
N GLY A 168 -10.26 20.21 -23.42
CA GLY A 168 -11.32 21.19 -23.18
C GLY A 168 -12.62 20.65 -22.58
N GLN A 169 -12.69 19.35 -22.19
CA GLN A 169 -13.85 18.84 -21.45
C GLN A 169 -13.94 19.51 -20.07
N ALA A 170 -15.11 20.03 -19.71
CA ALA A 170 -15.32 20.67 -18.41
C ALA A 170 -15.09 19.67 -17.26
N VAL A 171 -14.19 20.02 -16.36
CA VAL A 171 -13.90 19.27 -15.13
C VAL A 171 -14.73 19.86 -13.99
N ILE A 172 -15.47 19.01 -13.30
CA ILE A 172 -16.47 19.38 -12.31
C ILE A 172 -15.98 19.08 -10.90
N CYS A 173 -16.24 20.01 -9.96
CA CYS A 173 -16.00 19.80 -8.54
C CYS A 173 -16.98 18.73 -8.00
N PRO A 174 -16.49 17.58 -7.49
CA PRO A 174 -17.35 16.45 -7.16
C PRO A 174 -18.06 16.59 -5.80
N PHE A 175 -17.57 17.47 -4.93
CA PHE A 175 -18.09 17.70 -3.59
C PHE A 175 -17.72 19.12 -3.12
N ASP A 176 -18.46 19.69 -2.17
CA ASP A 176 -18.13 21.00 -1.58
C ASP A 176 -16.72 21.00 -0.98
N GLY A 177 -15.94 22.05 -1.21
CA GLY A 177 -14.57 22.13 -0.74
C GLY A 177 -13.87 23.44 -1.04
N GLU A 178 -12.56 23.42 -1.00
CA GLU A 178 -11.71 24.56 -1.34
C GLU A 178 -10.41 24.11 -2.03
N VAL A 179 -9.88 24.94 -2.90
CA VAL A 179 -8.58 24.66 -3.51
C VAL A 179 -7.50 24.75 -2.46
N SER A 180 -6.79 23.65 -2.23
CA SER A 180 -5.70 23.56 -1.26
C SER A 180 -4.32 23.73 -1.87
N ARG A 181 -4.13 23.31 -3.15
CA ARG A 181 -2.86 23.41 -3.84
C ARG A 181 -3.05 23.53 -5.35
N ILE A 182 -2.21 24.33 -5.98
CA ILE A 182 -2.10 24.43 -7.45
C ILE A 182 -0.65 24.21 -7.81
N LYS A 183 -0.39 23.28 -8.74
CA LYS A 183 0.97 23.02 -9.20
C LYS A 183 1.01 23.05 -10.73
N VAL A 184 1.88 23.86 -11.28
CA VAL A 184 2.13 23.97 -12.72
C VAL A 184 3.57 23.59 -12.99
N GLN A 185 3.78 22.63 -13.89
CA GLN A 185 5.11 22.13 -14.25
C GLN A 185 5.14 21.74 -15.72
N VAL A 186 6.33 21.79 -16.33
CA VAL A 186 6.53 21.46 -17.75
C VAL A 186 6.36 19.96 -17.99
N TYR A 187 6.86 19.14 -17.07
CA TYR A 187 6.79 17.66 -17.12
C TYR A 187 5.89 17.11 -16.03
N GLY A 188 5.79 15.78 -15.90
CA GLY A 188 4.99 15.12 -14.89
C GLY A 188 3.50 15.38 -15.09
N GLY A 189 2.78 15.79 -14.05
CA GLY A 189 1.32 16.04 -14.10
C GLY A 189 0.89 17.31 -14.87
N GLY A 190 1.82 18.12 -15.37
CA GLY A 190 1.50 19.36 -16.10
C GLY A 190 0.83 20.40 -15.20
N LYS A 191 -0.37 20.86 -15.59
CA LYS A 191 -1.23 21.71 -14.75
C LYS A 191 -2.06 20.82 -13.82
N ASN A 192 -1.86 20.99 -12.51
CA ASN A 192 -2.50 20.18 -11.47
C ASN A 192 -3.35 21.05 -10.53
N LEU A 193 -4.47 20.50 -10.08
CA LEU A 193 -5.36 21.12 -9.10
C LEU A 193 -5.66 20.15 -7.97
N TYR A 194 -5.59 20.62 -6.73
CA TYR A 194 -5.90 19.86 -5.53
C TYR A 194 -7.03 20.56 -4.78
N ILE A 195 -8.07 19.82 -4.42
CA ILE A 195 -9.25 20.35 -3.73
C ILE A 195 -9.46 19.51 -2.47
N ASP A 196 -9.44 20.17 -1.32
CA ASP A 196 -9.79 19.56 -0.04
C ASP A 196 -11.30 19.73 0.19
N HIS A 197 -11.99 18.60 0.36
CA HIS A 197 -13.42 18.55 0.54
C HIS A 197 -13.83 18.49 2.00
N THR A 198 -15.04 18.95 2.28
CA THR A 198 -15.62 18.99 3.64
C THR A 198 -15.85 17.60 4.24
N ASN A 199 -15.84 16.54 3.42
CA ASN A 199 -15.98 15.14 3.83
C ASN A 199 -14.65 14.44 4.19
N GLY A 200 -13.53 15.18 4.28
CA GLY A 200 -12.21 14.66 4.69
C GLY A 200 -11.40 13.99 3.58
N TYR A 201 -11.79 14.18 2.33
CA TYR A 201 -11.05 13.70 1.17
C TYR A 201 -10.50 14.86 0.34
N THR A 202 -9.42 14.60 -0.38
CA THR A 202 -8.81 15.51 -1.35
C THR A 202 -8.94 14.90 -2.74
N THR A 203 -9.43 15.66 -3.71
CA THR A 203 -9.37 15.26 -5.12
C THR A 203 -8.23 15.95 -5.83
N VAL A 204 -7.59 15.21 -6.75
CA VAL A 204 -6.45 15.71 -7.53
C VAL A 204 -6.74 15.52 -9.01
N TYR A 205 -6.47 16.55 -9.78
CA TYR A 205 -6.66 16.60 -11.22
C TYR A 205 -5.34 16.95 -11.87
N MET A 206 -4.95 16.20 -12.91
CA MET A 206 -3.70 16.47 -13.63
C MET A 206 -3.92 16.53 -15.14
N HIS A 207 -2.90 16.95 -15.85
CA HIS A 207 -2.86 17.13 -17.30
C HIS A 207 -3.87 18.16 -17.82
N LEU A 208 -4.32 19.09 -16.98
CA LEU A 208 -5.34 20.09 -17.31
C LEU A 208 -4.88 20.99 -18.45
N GLU A 209 -5.82 21.40 -19.32
CA GLU A 209 -5.61 22.41 -20.37
C GLU A 209 -5.58 23.80 -19.75
N ASN A 210 -6.65 24.14 -19.01
CA ASN A 210 -6.82 25.43 -18.35
C ASN A 210 -7.59 25.26 -17.04
N TYR A 211 -7.43 26.23 -16.14
CA TYR A 211 -8.29 26.40 -14.97
C TYR A 211 -9.54 27.23 -15.32
N ALA A 212 -10.60 27.13 -14.52
CA ALA A 212 -11.83 27.90 -14.74
C ALA A 212 -12.02 29.03 -13.72
N GLY A 213 -12.73 30.08 -14.10
CA GLY A 213 -13.20 31.17 -13.25
C GLY A 213 -12.13 31.75 -12.31
N ALA A 214 -12.48 31.95 -11.06
CA ALA A 214 -11.59 32.54 -10.04
C ALA A 214 -10.26 31.77 -9.86
N ILE A 215 -10.22 30.47 -10.15
CA ILE A 215 -9.00 29.68 -10.09
C ILE A 215 -8.03 30.14 -11.19
N ALA A 216 -8.53 30.35 -12.42
CA ALA A 216 -7.72 30.82 -13.54
C ALA A 216 -7.12 32.21 -13.26
N ASP A 217 -7.93 33.14 -12.74
CA ASP A 217 -7.47 34.48 -12.37
C ASP A 217 -6.42 34.44 -11.27
N TYR A 218 -6.61 33.58 -10.28
CA TYR A 218 -5.67 33.41 -9.18
C TYR A 218 -4.31 32.88 -9.68
N VAL A 219 -4.33 31.88 -10.55
CA VAL A 219 -3.14 31.30 -11.19
C VAL A 219 -2.42 32.36 -12.02
N LYS A 220 -3.14 33.04 -12.91
CA LYS A 220 -2.57 34.09 -13.78
C LYS A 220 -1.90 35.18 -12.95
N LYS A 221 -2.60 35.72 -11.94
CA LYS A 221 -2.04 36.74 -11.03
C LYS A 221 -0.78 36.26 -10.33
N HIS A 222 -0.75 34.99 -9.88
CA HIS A 222 0.43 34.43 -9.22
C HIS A 222 1.60 34.28 -10.17
N GLN A 223 1.40 33.73 -11.38
CA GLN A 223 2.44 33.59 -12.40
C GLN A 223 3.09 34.94 -12.78
N TYR A 224 2.27 35.98 -12.99
CA TYR A 224 2.78 37.32 -13.26
C TYR A 224 3.56 37.89 -12.08
N LYS A 225 3.08 37.67 -10.84
CA LYS A 225 3.78 38.16 -9.63
C LYS A 225 5.16 37.53 -9.47
N ILE A 226 5.33 36.24 -9.78
CA ILE A 226 6.62 35.53 -9.64
C ILE A 226 7.41 35.47 -10.94
N GLN A 227 6.87 36.01 -12.02
CA GLN A 227 7.46 35.99 -13.39
C GLN A 227 7.90 34.58 -13.82
N SER A 228 7.09 33.56 -13.52
CA SER A 228 7.38 32.16 -13.83
C SER A 228 6.12 31.42 -14.26
N TYR A 229 6.26 30.61 -15.33
CA TYR A 229 5.19 29.67 -15.73
C TYR A 229 5.00 28.54 -14.73
N ALA A 230 6.10 27.94 -14.26
CA ALA A 230 6.08 26.80 -13.36
C ALA A 230 6.13 27.25 -11.90
N PHE A 231 5.26 26.66 -11.07
CA PHE A 231 5.20 26.91 -9.63
C PHE A 231 4.51 25.77 -8.87
N ASP A 232 4.65 25.79 -7.56
CA ASP A 232 3.97 24.88 -6.64
C ASP A 232 3.46 25.72 -5.45
N LEU A 233 2.15 25.97 -5.40
CA LEU A 233 1.52 26.92 -4.49
C LEU A 233 0.47 26.26 -3.62
N TYR A 234 0.65 26.34 -2.33
CA TYR A 234 -0.41 26.03 -1.36
C TYR A 234 -1.31 27.26 -1.20
N VAL A 235 -2.59 27.07 -1.47
CA VAL A 235 -3.59 28.16 -1.42
C VAL A 235 -4.05 28.37 0.03
N PRO A 236 -4.05 29.60 0.54
CA PRO A 236 -4.54 29.88 1.89
C PRO A 236 -5.98 29.44 2.07
N LYS A 237 -6.29 28.82 3.21
CA LYS A 237 -7.61 28.31 3.57
C LYS A 237 -8.71 29.40 3.42
N GLY A 238 -9.85 29.02 2.86
CA GLY A 238 -10.98 29.93 2.62
C GLY A 238 -10.85 30.85 1.40
N LYS A 239 -9.70 30.84 0.70
CA LYS A 239 -9.44 31.77 -0.42
C LYS A 239 -10.19 31.44 -1.71
N LEU A 240 -10.26 30.17 -2.06
CA LEU A 240 -10.95 29.67 -3.27
C LEU A 240 -11.91 28.55 -2.85
N LYS A 241 -13.09 28.95 -2.38
CA LYS A 241 -14.19 28.04 -2.01
C LYS A 241 -14.93 27.58 -3.26
N LEU A 242 -15.34 26.31 -3.26
CA LEU A 242 -16.01 25.65 -4.36
C LEU A 242 -17.25 24.91 -3.88
N LYS A 243 -18.27 24.90 -4.74
CA LYS A 243 -19.48 24.10 -4.54
C LYS A 243 -19.46 22.86 -5.42
N LYS A 244 -20.11 21.83 -4.95
CA LYS A 244 -20.41 20.63 -5.73
C LYS A 244 -21.10 21.01 -7.04
N GLY A 245 -20.52 20.61 -8.17
CA GLY A 245 -21.02 20.94 -9.51
C GLY A 245 -20.35 22.13 -10.20
N ASP A 246 -19.52 22.91 -9.49
CA ASP A 246 -18.77 24.01 -10.11
C ASP A 246 -17.80 23.48 -11.18
N THR A 247 -17.70 24.22 -12.30
CA THR A 247 -16.63 23.96 -13.27
C THR A 247 -15.33 24.54 -12.73
N ILE A 248 -14.31 23.69 -12.54
CA ILE A 248 -13.03 24.03 -11.88
C ILE A 248 -11.87 24.14 -12.86
N ALA A 249 -11.95 23.42 -13.97
CA ALA A 249 -10.89 23.36 -14.97
C ALA A 249 -11.43 22.76 -16.28
N PHE A 250 -10.53 22.61 -17.25
CA PHE A 250 -10.76 21.89 -18.50
C PHE A 250 -9.72 20.81 -18.69
N SER A 251 -10.12 19.62 -19.13
CA SER A 251 -9.22 18.50 -19.39
C SER A 251 -8.24 18.82 -20.52
N GLY A 252 -7.05 18.25 -20.48
CA GLY A 252 -6.02 18.60 -21.43
C GLY A 252 -5.04 17.48 -21.72
N ASN A 253 -3.82 17.87 -22.07
CA ASN A 253 -2.70 16.99 -22.40
C ASN A 253 -1.36 17.59 -21.94
N THR A 254 -1.36 18.39 -20.84
CA THR A 254 -0.15 19.06 -20.35
C THR A 254 0.75 18.12 -19.54
N GLY A 255 2.04 18.43 -19.45
CA GLY A 255 3.03 17.61 -18.76
C GLY A 255 3.47 16.38 -19.54
N SER A 256 3.78 15.29 -18.83
CA SER A 256 4.21 14.02 -19.42
C SER A 256 2.99 13.12 -19.73
N SER A 257 2.17 13.55 -20.67
CA SER A 257 0.96 12.83 -21.11
C SER A 257 1.12 12.34 -22.55
N GLY A 258 0.66 11.11 -22.81
CA GLY A 258 0.70 10.48 -24.14
C GLY A 258 -0.48 10.84 -25.05
N GLY A 259 -1.50 11.53 -24.53
CA GLY A 259 -2.71 11.93 -25.26
C GLY A 259 -3.74 12.56 -24.33
N PRO A 260 -4.80 13.23 -24.89
CA PRO A 260 -5.83 13.91 -24.08
C PRO A 260 -6.56 12.96 -23.14
N HIS A 261 -6.49 13.23 -21.82
CA HIS A 261 -7.23 12.52 -20.77
C HIS A 261 -7.29 13.37 -19.50
N LEU A 262 -8.08 12.96 -18.53
CA LEU A 262 -8.08 13.50 -17.18
C LEU A 262 -7.51 12.47 -16.21
N HIS A 263 -6.35 12.74 -15.63
CA HIS A 263 -5.89 11.97 -14.47
C HIS A 263 -6.62 12.47 -13.23
N TYR A 264 -7.32 11.56 -12.53
CA TYR A 264 -8.15 11.84 -11.37
C TYR A 264 -7.79 10.97 -10.18
N GLU A 265 -7.55 11.61 -9.01
CA GLU A 265 -7.27 10.90 -7.77
C GLU A 265 -8.25 11.29 -6.67
N ILE A 266 -8.50 10.35 -5.75
CA ILE A 266 -9.12 10.62 -4.45
C ILE A 266 -8.12 10.21 -3.36
N ARG A 267 -7.83 11.11 -2.44
CA ARG A 267 -6.92 10.89 -1.32
C ARG A 267 -7.65 11.14 0.00
N ASN A 268 -7.26 10.44 1.04
CA ASN A 268 -7.61 10.87 2.38
C ASN A 268 -6.80 12.15 2.72
N THR A 269 -7.47 13.23 3.11
CA THR A 269 -6.83 14.54 3.29
C THR A 269 -5.73 14.52 4.35
N SER A 270 -5.94 13.83 5.49
CA SER A 270 -4.99 13.84 6.60
C SER A 270 -3.75 12.98 6.32
N SER A 271 -3.91 11.79 5.75
CA SER A 271 -2.81 10.85 5.51
C SER A 271 -2.21 10.95 4.11
N GLN A 272 -2.87 11.65 3.17
CA GLN A 272 -2.54 11.68 1.74
C GLN A 272 -2.47 10.29 1.08
N LYS A 273 -3.03 9.26 1.73
CA LYS A 273 -3.15 7.92 1.15
C LYS A 273 -4.13 7.97 -0.02
N THR A 274 -3.69 7.52 -1.19
CA THR A 274 -4.54 7.49 -2.38
C THR A 274 -5.45 6.27 -2.34
N ILE A 275 -6.68 6.43 -2.81
CA ILE A 275 -7.77 5.45 -2.72
C ILE A 275 -8.31 5.23 -4.14
N ASN A 276 -8.67 3.99 -4.47
CA ASN A 276 -9.27 3.68 -5.76
C ASN A 276 -10.59 4.46 -5.96
N PRO A 277 -10.68 5.37 -6.94
CA PRO A 277 -11.86 6.21 -7.14
C PRO A 277 -13.15 5.42 -7.43
N VAL A 278 -13.04 4.22 -8.01
CA VAL A 278 -14.20 3.34 -8.26
C VAL A 278 -14.83 2.88 -6.94
N ASN A 279 -14.01 2.56 -5.94
CA ASN A 279 -14.48 2.20 -4.59
C ASN A 279 -15.13 3.37 -3.85
N MET A 280 -14.84 4.61 -4.29
CA MET A 280 -15.43 5.85 -3.77
C MET A 280 -16.67 6.31 -4.56
N GLY A 281 -17.20 5.47 -5.45
CA GLY A 281 -18.45 5.71 -6.16
C GLY A 281 -18.30 6.23 -7.59
N LEU A 282 -17.08 6.34 -8.13
CA LEU A 282 -16.89 6.67 -9.55
C LEU A 282 -17.50 5.56 -10.42
N LYS A 283 -18.46 5.93 -11.27
CA LYS A 283 -19.21 4.98 -12.11
C LYS A 283 -18.55 4.83 -13.47
N LEU A 284 -17.78 3.77 -13.63
CA LEU A 284 -17.32 3.31 -14.96
C LEU A 284 -18.30 2.27 -15.50
N LYS A 285 -18.51 2.26 -16.80
CA LYS A 285 -19.18 1.14 -17.47
C LYS A 285 -18.15 0.04 -17.70
N ASP A 286 -18.31 -1.09 -17.00
CA ASP A 286 -17.42 -2.22 -17.14
C ASP A 286 -18.13 -3.54 -16.85
N ASP A 287 -18.21 -4.39 -17.88
CA ASP A 287 -18.83 -5.71 -17.86
C ASP A 287 -17.80 -6.78 -18.28
N LEU A 288 -16.50 -6.41 -18.40
CA LEU A 288 -15.44 -7.28 -18.90
C LEU A 288 -14.62 -7.82 -17.72
N ALA A 289 -14.49 -9.14 -17.64
CA ALA A 289 -13.66 -9.76 -16.61
C ALA A 289 -12.17 -9.73 -17.00
N PRO A 290 -11.27 -9.52 -16.00
CA PRO A 290 -9.83 -9.51 -16.23
C PRO A 290 -9.31 -10.82 -16.86
N THR A 291 -8.29 -10.71 -17.68
CA THR A 291 -7.77 -11.84 -18.49
C THR A 291 -6.34 -12.18 -18.08
N LEU A 292 -6.07 -13.49 -17.89
CA LEU A 292 -4.74 -14.06 -17.72
C LEU A 292 -4.10 -14.30 -19.11
N TYR A 293 -2.90 -13.80 -19.32
CA TYR A 293 -2.18 -13.92 -20.60
C TYR A 293 -1.06 -14.95 -20.57
N SER A 294 -0.30 -15.00 -19.50
CA SER A 294 0.80 -15.95 -19.36
C SER A 294 1.11 -16.27 -17.92
N VAL A 295 1.67 -17.45 -17.71
CA VAL A 295 2.14 -17.96 -16.42
C VAL A 295 3.57 -18.46 -16.58
N ARG A 296 4.44 -18.11 -15.62
CA ARG A 296 5.77 -18.69 -15.45
C ARG A 296 5.82 -19.41 -14.13
N ILE A 297 6.37 -20.61 -14.12
CA ILE A 297 6.70 -21.37 -12.93
C ILE A 297 8.22 -21.34 -12.80
N VAL A 298 8.71 -20.88 -11.67
CA VAL A 298 10.14 -20.64 -11.47
C VAL A 298 10.63 -21.46 -10.28
N PRO A 299 11.68 -22.28 -10.44
CA PRO A 299 12.33 -22.97 -9.33
C PRO A 299 12.81 -21.98 -8.26
N ASN A 300 12.53 -22.27 -6.99
CA ASN A 300 12.92 -21.37 -5.90
C ASN A 300 14.39 -21.57 -5.47
N ASP A 301 14.95 -22.72 -5.76
CA ASP A 301 16.31 -23.12 -5.42
C ASP A 301 16.94 -24.02 -6.52
N LYS A 302 18.24 -24.35 -6.36
CA LYS A 302 18.99 -25.13 -7.34
C LYS A 302 18.63 -26.63 -7.38
N THR A 303 17.90 -27.12 -6.39
CA THR A 303 17.50 -28.54 -6.30
C THR A 303 16.14 -28.80 -6.95
N SER A 304 15.31 -27.77 -7.08
CA SER A 304 13.99 -27.84 -7.67
C SER A 304 14.05 -27.98 -9.20
N THR A 305 13.23 -28.85 -9.77
CA THR A 305 13.24 -29.15 -11.22
C THR A 305 11.86 -29.10 -11.84
N ILE A 306 11.81 -28.69 -13.10
CA ILE A 306 10.66 -28.82 -13.97
C ILE A 306 11.07 -29.75 -15.14
N ASN A 307 10.33 -30.87 -15.31
CA ASN A 307 10.69 -31.92 -16.27
C ASN A 307 12.14 -32.41 -16.12
N GLY A 308 12.63 -32.50 -14.86
CA GLY A 308 13.99 -32.97 -14.52
C GLY A 308 15.11 -31.94 -14.72
N LYS A 309 14.80 -30.68 -15.09
CA LYS A 309 15.78 -29.59 -15.25
C LYS A 309 15.51 -28.44 -14.29
N ASN A 310 16.57 -27.81 -13.79
CA ASN A 310 16.46 -26.58 -12.99
C ASN A 310 16.28 -25.34 -13.90
N GLU A 311 15.19 -25.33 -14.64
CA GLU A 311 14.82 -24.27 -15.59
C GLU A 311 13.38 -23.85 -15.34
N GLU A 312 13.03 -22.61 -15.71
CA GLU A 312 11.66 -22.10 -15.63
C GLU A 312 10.77 -22.67 -16.73
N ALA A 313 9.47 -22.79 -16.47
CA ALA A 313 8.48 -23.12 -17.47
C ALA A 313 7.58 -21.91 -17.76
N PHE A 314 7.30 -21.67 -19.04
CA PHE A 314 6.49 -20.56 -19.51
C PHE A 314 5.27 -21.06 -20.32
N PHE A 315 4.09 -20.53 -19.99
CA PHE A 315 2.82 -20.91 -20.62
C PHE A 315 2.08 -19.66 -21.08
N ASN A 316 1.77 -19.57 -22.37
CA ASN A 316 0.84 -18.59 -22.92
C ASN A 316 -0.59 -19.12 -22.82
N ILE A 317 -1.50 -18.29 -22.34
CA ILE A 317 -2.92 -18.61 -22.30
C ILE A 317 -3.55 -18.18 -23.62
N LYS A 318 -3.79 -19.15 -24.51
CA LYS A 318 -4.46 -18.91 -25.78
C LYS A 318 -5.93 -18.55 -25.50
N SER A 319 -6.45 -17.52 -26.18
CA SER A 319 -7.85 -17.06 -26.14
C SER A 319 -8.35 -16.32 -24.88
N GLY A 320 -7.55 -16.18 -23.83
CA GLY A 320 -7.97 -15.44 -22.60
C GLY A 320 -9.17 -16.04 -21.85
N LYS A 321 -9.75 -17.13 -22.31
CA LYS A 321 -10.91 -17.78 -21.69
C LYS A 321 -10.48 -18.59 -20.46
N PRO A 322 -11.33 -18.62 -19.41
CA PRO A 322 -11.12 -19.53 -18.29
C PRO A 322 -11.07 -20.95 -18.83
N THR A 323 -9.90 -21.56 -18.81
CA THR A 323 -9.71 -22.93 -19.25
C THR A 323 -8.98 -23.70 -18.16
N LEU A 324 -9.38 -24.94 -17.97
CA LEU A 324 -8.50 -25.92 -17.39
C LEU A 324 -7.30 -25.98 -18.34
N LEU A 325 -6.13 -25.49 -17.91
CA LEU A 325 -4.91 -25.69 -18.69
C LEU A 325 -4.67 -27.20 -18.71
N GLN A 326 -4.86 -27.84 -19.84
CA GLN A 326 -4.98 -29.29 -19.97
C GLN A 326 -3.72 -30.08 -19.60
N ASN A 327 -2.62 -29.41 -19.30
CA ASN A 327 -1.35 -30.10 -19.07
C ASN A 327 -1.01 -30.10 -17.58
N THR A 328 -0.92 -31.28 -17.00
CA THR A 328 -0.21 -31.50 -15.75
C THR A 328 1.27 -31.21 -15.99
N ILE A 329 1.83 -30.31 -15.18
CA ILE A 329 3.24 -29.93 -15.27
C ILE A 329 4.01 -30.78 -14.28
N ASN A 330 4.98 -31.55 -14.77
CA ASN A 330 5.83 -32.40 -13.95
C ASN A 330 6.97 -31.58 -13.34
N LEU A 331 7.09 -31.65 -12.01
CA LEU A 331 8.12 -30.90 -11.29
C LEU A 331 8.40 -31.55 -9.92
N GLU A 332 9.55 -31.22 -9.31
CA GLU A 332 9.92 -31.69 -7.97
C GLU A 332 10.62 -30.55 -7.22
N GLY A 333 10.15 -30.20 -6.02
CA GLY A 333 10.78 -29.21 -5.16
C GLY A 333 9.90 -28.01 -4.81
N ASP A 334 10.52 -26.86 -4.66
CA ASP A 334 9.92 -25.60 -4.24
C ASP A 334 9.89 -24.58 -5.39
N PHE A 335 8.74 -23.95 -5.63
CA PHE A 335 8.50 -23.09 -6.77
C PHE A 335 7.75 -21.81 -6.37
N TYR A 336 7.84 -20.79 -7.19
CA TYR A 336 6.91 -19.68 -7.18
C TYR A 336 6.36 -19.41 -8.58
N ILE A 337 5.24 -18.71 -8.62
CA ILE A 337 4.55 -18.41 -9.88
C ILE A 337 4.68 -16.92 -10.18
N CYS A 338 4.97 -16.60 -11.45
CA CYS A 338 4.79 -15.27 -11.98
C CYS A 338 3.70 -15.31 -13.05
N PHE A 339 2.81 -14.32 -13.08
CA PHE A 339 1.75 -14.29 -14.07
C PHE A 339 1.50 -12.88 -14.61
N GLU A 340 1.17 -12.81 -15.90
CA GLU A 340 0.80 -11.61 -16.63
C GLU A 340 -0.72 -11.60 -16.80
N ALA A 341 -1.37 -10.59 -16.26
CA ALA A 341 -2.81 -10.40 -16.34
C ALA A 341 -3.15 -8.93 -16.56
N TYR A 342 -4.20 -8.68 -17.33
CA TYR A 342 -4.71 -7.34 -17.60
C TYR A 342 -6.22 -7.31 -17.51
N ASP A 343 -6.73 -6.13 -17.19
CA ASP A 343 -8.13 -5.79 -17.29
C ASP A 343 -8.40 -4.87 -18.48
N ARG A 344 -9.66 -4.78 -18.89
CA ARG A 344 -10.12 -3.87 -19.94
C ARG A 344 -11.49 -3.36 -19.60
N SER A 345 -11.68 -2.04 -19.70
CA SER A 345 -13.01 -1.44 -19.56
C SER A 345 -13.76 -1.41 -20.91
N ASN A 346 -15.08 -1.42 -20.87
CA ASN A 346 -15.92 -1.28 -22.07
C ASN A 346 -15.53 -0.03 -22.87
N GLY A 347 -15.41 -0.19 -24.18
CA GLY A 347 -15.03 0.91 -25.08
C GLY A 347 -13.53 1.30 -25.04
N SER A 348 -12.68 0.50 -24.38
CA SER A 348 -11.23 0.68 -24.38
C SER A 348 -10.50 -0.59 -24.85
N THR A 349 -9.48 -0.41 -25.68
CA THR A 349 -8.54 -1.48 -26.08
C THR A 349 -7.32 -1.55 -25.17
N GLU A 350 -7.19 -0.60 -24.24
CA GLU A 350 -6.04 -0.49 -23.35
C GLU A 350 -6.00 -1.65 -22.35
N LYS A 351 -4.78 -2.08 -22.05
CA LYS A 351 -4.49 -3.11 -21.05
C LYS A 351 -4.23 -2.43 -19.70
N ASN A 352 -5.21 -2.50 -18.83
CA ASN A 352 -5.15 -1.89 -17.50
C ASN A 352 -4.71 -2.87 -16.42
N GLY A 353 -4.37 -2.39 -15.22
CA GLY A 353 -4.06 -3.24 -14.06
C GLY A 353 -5.30 -3.96 -13.53
N VAL A 354 -5.13 -5.19 -13.05
CA VAL A 354 -6.18 -5.96 -12.38
C VAL A 354 -6.37 -5.46 -10.94
N TYR A 355 -7.63 -5.34 -10.50
CA TYR A 355 -7.97 -4.85 -9.16
C TYR A 355 -7.62 -5.84 -8.05
N ASP A 356 -8.01 -7.12 -8.18
CA ASP A 356 -7.76 -8.16 -7.18
C ASP A 356 -7.27 -9.45 -7.85
N SER A 357 -6.05 -9.84 -7.54
CA SER A 357 -5.40 -11.04 -8.09
C SER A 357 -5.09 -12.01 -6.96
N LYS A 358 -5.60 -13.23 -7.02
CA LYS A 358 -5.44 -14.25 -5.99
C LYS A 358 -4.85 -15.53 -6.58
N LEU A 359 -3.98 -16.18 -5.83
CA LEU A 359 -3.49 -17.52 -6.14
C LEU A 359 -3.78 -18.45 -4.99
N PHE A 360 -4.39 -19.58 -5.30
CA PHE A 360 -4.71 -20.66 -4.37
C PHE A 360 -3.93 -21.93 -4.74
N VAL A 361 -3.54 -22.69 -3.73
CA VAL A 361 -2.98 -24.04 -3.83
C VAL A 361 -3.87 -24.96 -3.00
N ASP A 362 -4.46 -25.98 -3.62
CA ASP A 362 -5.42 -26.89 -2.97
C ASP A 362 -6.50 -26.10 -2.18
N ASP A 363 -7.06 -25.07 -2.84
CA ASP A 363 -8.08 -24.16 -2.35
C ASP A 363 -7.64 -23.26 -1.14
N LYS A 364 -6.37 -23.30 -0.74
CA LYS A 364 -5.78 -22.40 0.27
C LYS A 364 -5.15 -21.19 -0.40
N LEU A 365 -5.50 -19.98 0.07
CA LEU A 365 -4.94 -18.72 -0.44
C LEU A 365 -3.44 -18.62 -0.09
N ILE A 366 -2.58 -18.54 -1.12
CA ILE A 366 -1.12 -18.41 -0.98
C ILE A 366 -0.65 -16.99 -1.27
N PHE A 367 -1.32 -16.30 -2.19
CA PHE A 367 -0.96 -14.95 -2.59
C PHE A 367 -2.21 -14.15 -2.94
N ARG A 368 -2.24 -12.88 -2.51
CA ARG A 368 -3.24 -11.91 -2.96
C ARG A 368 -2.58 -10.54 -3.15
N TYR A 369 -2.91 -9.89 -4.26
CA TYR A 369 -2.58 -8.50 -4.55
C TYR A 369 -3.88 -7.75 -4.84
N ASN A 370 -4.17 -6.68 -4.07
CA ASN A 370 -5.42 -5.94 -4.15
C ASN A 370 -5.19 -4.42 -4.25
N ASN A 371 -5.69 -3.79 -5.33
CA ASN A 371 -5.52 -2.37 -5.64
C ASN A 371 -6.60 -1.48 -5.00
N ASN A 372 -6.71 -1.47 -3.69
CA ASN A 372 -7.72 -0.68 -2.98
C ASN A 372 -7.25 0.74 -2.63
N ALA A 373 -6.10 0.86 -1.99
CA ALA A 373 -5.53 2.12 -1.55
C ALA A 373 -4.05 1.92 -1.18
N PHE A 374 -3.18 2.93 -1.36
CA PHE A 374 -1.77 2.86 -0.94
C PHE A 374 -1.19 4.23 -0.59
N SER A 375 -0.09 4.24 0.15
CA SER A 375 0.67 5.44 0.47
C SER A 375 1.72 5.74 -0.61
N PHE A 376 2.03 7.01 -0.83
CA PHE A 376 3.13 7.41 -1.73
C PHE A 376 4.51 6.91 -1.26
N THR A 377 4.69 6.62 0.01
CA THR A 377 5.90 5.98 0.54
C THR A 377 6.05 4.53 0.09
N GLU A 378 4.97 3.88 -0.34
CA GLU A 378 4.94 2.50 -0.80
C GLU A 378 5.18 2.34 -2.31
N GLN A 379 5.24 3.44 -3.07
CA GLN A 379 5.34 3.44 -4.54
C GLN A 379 6.45 2.53 -5.10
N ARG A 380 7.61 2.52 -4.45
CA ARG A 380 8.76 1.73 -4.89
C ARG A 380 8.57 0.22 -4.77
N TYR A 381 7.61 -0.24 -3.96
CA TYR A 381 7.28 -1.68 -3.88
C TYR A 381 6.71 -2.24 -5.19
N ALA A 382 6.31 -1.39 -6.15
CA ALA A 382 5.99 -1.83 -7.49
C ALA A 382 7.08 -2.70 -8.12
N ASN A 383 8.36 -2.45 -7.79
CA ASN A 383 9.50 -3.23 -8.27
C ASN A 383 9.70 -4.55 -7.52
N ALA A 384 9.15 -4.70 -6.32
CA ALA A 384 9.30 -5.89 -5.48
C ALA A 384 8.23 -6.95 -5.74
N ILE A 385 7.01 -6.52 -6.14
CA ILE A 385 5.87 -7.41 -6.37
C ILE A 385 5.82 -7.98 -7.79
N ILE A 386 6.74 -7.55 -8.67
CA ILE A 386 6.88 -8.11 -10.02
C ILE A 386 8.18 -8.91 -10.13
N ASP A 387 8.27 -9.74 -11.16
CA ASP A 387 9.55 -10.27 -11.60
C ASP A 387 10.34 -9.15 -12.31
N PHE A 388 11.11 -8.40 -11.51
CA PHE A 388 11.82 -7.22 -12.00
C PHE A 388 12.91 -7.55 -13.01
N ALA A 389 13.60 -8.67 -12.84
CA ALA A 389 14.61 -9.14 -13.77
C ALA A 389 13.99 -9.46 -15.14
N TYR A 390 12.88 -10.18 -15.14
CA TYR A 390 12.14 -10.47 -16.36
C TYR A 390 11.58 -9.21 -17.02
N TYR A 391 11.07 -8.26 -16.22
CA TYR A 391 10.63 -6.96 -16.74
C TYR A 391 11.78 -6.22 -17.45
N LYS A 392 12.98 -6.19 -16.86
CA LYS A 392 14.14 -5.50 -17.44
C LYS A 392 14.66 -6.17 -18.71
N THR A 393 14.54 -7.48 -18.83
CA THR A 393 15.06 -8.24 -19.98
C THR A 393 14.03 -8.44 -21.10
N LYS A 394 12.74 -8.54 -20.76
CA LYS A 394 11.66 -8.89 -21.71
C LYS A 394 10.59 -7.79 -21.87
N GLY A 395 10.65 -6.71 -21.07
CA GLY A 395 9.69 -5.61 -21.11
C GLY A 395 8.31 -5.91 -20.50
N LYS A 396 8.07 -7.13 -20.00
CA LYS A 396 6.77 -7.58 -19.47
C LYS A 396 6.73 -7.55 -17.95
N ARG A 397 5.68 -6.96 -17.37
CA ARG A 397 5.45 -6.93 -15.93
C ARG A 397 4.60 -8.12 -15.51
N MET A 398 5.20 -9.09 -14.85
CA MET A 398 4.49 -10.24 -14.29
C MET A 398 4.43 -10.11 -12.77
N LEU A 399 3.24 -10.23 -12.18
CA LEU A 399 3.10 -10.34 -10.72
C LEU A 399 3.85 -11.57 -10.24
N LYS A 400 4.64 -11.43 -9.18
CA LYS A 400 5.46 -12.48 -8.59
C LYS A 400 4.88 -12.91 -7.25
N THR A 401 4.55 -14.18 -7.08
CA THR A 401 3.99 -14.69 -5.83
C THR A 401 5.02 -14.81 -4.70
N LYS A 402 6.32 -14.97 -5.01
CA LYS A 402 7.39 -15.03 -4.01
C LYS A 402 7.57 -13.69 -3.29
N GLN A 403 7.45 -13.72 -1.98
CA GLN A 403 7.70 -12.56 -1.12
C GLN A 403 9.20 -12.21 -1.10
N MET A 404 9.53 -10.97 -1.39
CA MET A 404 10.85 -10.43 -1.10
C MET A 404 10.88 -9.95 0.36
N PRO A 405 11.88 -10.32 1.18
CA PRO A 405 11.90 -10.02 2.63
C PRO A 405 11.75 -8.54 2.97
N GLY A 406 12.32 -7.65 2.17
CA GLY A 406 12.23 -6.20 2.33
C GLY A 406 10.95 -5.57 1.77
N CYS A 407 10.04 -6.34 1.17
CA CYS A 407 8.77 -5.83 0.67
C CYS A 407 7.73 -5.75 1.80
N LYS A 408 7.35 -4.52 2.17
CA LYS A 408 6.33 -4.22 3.20
C LYS A 408 5.09 -3.58 2.59
N PHE A 409 4.76 -3.91 1.36
CA PHE A 409 3.60 -3.34 0.68
C PHE A 409 2.30 -3.81 1.32
N SER A 410 1.45 -2.86 1.73
CA SER A 410 0.23 -3.15 2.48
C SER A 410 -0.85 -3.91 1.68
N ASN A 411 -0.80 -3.84 0.35
CA ASN A 411 -1.80 -4.42 -0.54
C ASN A 411 -1.49 -5.85 -1.00
N VAL A 412 -0.42 -6.45 -0.47
CA VAL A 412 -0.05 -7.84 -0.80
C VAL A 412 -0.05 -8.69 0.46
N THR A 413 -0.67 -9.86 0.36
CA THR A 413 -0.61 -10.90 1.40
C THR A 413 0.01 -12.17 0.85
N TYR A 414 0.81 -12.82 1.69
CA TYR A 414 1.51 -14.05 1.35
C TYR A 414 1.28 -15.10 2.45
N ALA A 415 0.96 -16.33 2.07
CA ALA A 415 1.14 -17.50 2.92
C ALA A 415 2.37 -18.26 2.42
N ASN A 416 3.09 -18.92 3.33
CA ASN A 416 4.33 -19.66 3.01
C ASN A 416 5.32 -18.86 2.14
N LYS A 417 5.46 -17.54 2.38
CA LYS A 417 6.28 -16.62 1.57
C LYS A 417 5.95 -16.67 0.06
N GLY A 418 4.75 -17.14 -0.31
CA GLY A 418 4.32 -17.33 -1.69
C GLY A 418 4.99 -18.47 -2.43
N ILE A 419 5.62 -19.40 -1.71
CA ILE A 419 6.29 -20.58 -2.24
C ILE A 419 5.33 -21.78 -2.22
N ILE A 420 5.37 -22.55 -3.29
CA ILE A 420 4.60 -23.77 -3.52
C ILE A 420 5.55 -24.96 -3.48
N SER A 421 5.35 -25.88 -2.54
CA SER A 421 6.13 -27.11 -2.45
C SER A 421 5.36 -28.25 -3.09
N VAL A 422 6.01 -28.98 -4.00
CA VAL A 422 5.43 -30.14 -4.70
C VAL A 422 6.46 -31.26 -4.67
N LYS A 423 6.23 -32.28 -3.87
CA LYS A 423 7.20 -33.35 -3.55
C LYS A 423 6.47 -34.68 -3.37
N ASN A 424 7.22 -35.77 -3.37
CA ASN A 424 6.75 -37.09 -2.96
C ASN A 424 5.53 -37.59 -3.75
N ASN A 425 5.52 -37.45 -5.07
CA ASN A 425 4.42 -37.85 -5.95
C ASN A 425 3.08 -37.11 -5.70
N GLU A 426 3.10 -35.99 -4.98
CA GLU A 426 1.93 -35.15 -4.80
C GLU A 426 1.45 -34.51 -6.10
N THR A 427 0.15 -34.23 -6.16
CA THR A 427 -0.44 -33.34 -7.18
C THR A 427 -1.05 -32.15 -6.48
N LYS A 428 -0.72 -30.94 -6.89
CA LYS A 428 -1.27 -29.68 -6.35
C LYS A 428 -2.16 -29.02 -7.39
N LYS A 429 -3.35 -28.65 -6.96
CA LYS A 429 -4.29 -27.83 -7.76
C LYS A 429 -3.92 -26.36 -7.59
N ILE A 430 -3.60 -25.67 -8.68
CA ILE A 430 -3.33 -24.23 -8.69
C ILE A 430 -4.53 -23.52 -9.27
N THR A 431 -5.02 -22.51 -8.57
CA THR A 431 -6.14 -21.68 -9.05
C THR A 431 -5.77 -20.20 -8.97
N ILE A 432 -5.80 -19.52 -10.12
CA ILE A 432 -5.63 -18.06 -10.22
C ILE A 432 -7.02 -17.44 -10.42
N VAL A 433 -7.40 -16.52 -9.54
CA VAL A 433 -8.65 -15.77 -9.62
C VAL A 433 -8.30 -14.31 -9.84
N LEU A 434 -8.82 -13.73 -10.91
CA LEU A 434 -8.68 -12.31 -11.27
C LEU A 434 -10.06 -11.66 -11.17
N GLU A 435 -10.14 -10.52 -10.50
CA GLU A 435 -11.40 -9.81 -10.25
C GLU A 435 -11.17 -8.30 -10.43
N ASP A 436 -12.13 -7.61 -11.06
CA ASP A 436 -12.17 -6.15 -11.17
C ASP A 436 -12.95 -5.49 -10.01
N GLU A 437 -13.07 -4.17 -10.02
CA GLU A 437 -13.82 -3.39 -9.04
C GLU A 437 -15.34 -3.62 -9.12
N LYS A 438 -15.85 -4.10 -10.27
CA LYS A 438 -17.27 -4.40 -10.52
C LYS A 438 -17.65 -5.84 -10.18
N LYS A 439 -16.67 -6.64 -9.73
CA LYS A 439 -16.84 -8.05 -9.40
C LYS A 439 -16.93 -8.98 -10.62
N ASN A 440 -16.62 -8.47 -11.82
CA ASN A 440 -16.40 -9.37 -12.96
C ASN A 440 -15.15 -10.19 -12.69
N LYS A 441 -15.21 -11.50 -12.85
CA LYS A 441 -14.11 -12.39 -12.49
C LYS A 441 -13.88 -13.51 -13.51
N ASN A 442 -12.62 -13.88 -13.65
CA ASN A 442 -12.18 -15.09 -14.34
C ASN A 442 -11.35 -15.96 -13.40
N THR A 443 -11.50 -17.28 -13.57
CA THR A 443 -10.79 -18.28 -12.78
C THR A 443 -10.05 -19.23 -13.71
N TYR A 444 -8.77 -19.47 -13.45
CA TYR A 444 -7.88 -20.33 -14.23
C TYR A 444 -7.32 -21.41 -13.33
N THR A 445 -7.41 -22.67 -13.74
CA THR A 445 -6.98 -23.82 -12.94
C THR A 445 -6.02 -24.70 -13.74
N PHE A 446 -4.94 -25.18 -13.10
CA PHE A 446 -4.01 -26.15 -13.63
C PHE A 446 -3.41 -27.00 -12.50
N PHE A 447 -2.70 -28.07 -12.86
CA PHE A 447 -2.16 -29.01 -11.88
C PHE A 447 -0.64 -29.10 -12.00
N LEU A 448 0.03 -29.12 -10.85
CA LEU A 448 1.44 -29.41 -10.69
C LEU A 448 1.57 -30.80 -10.09
N LYS A 449 2.35 -31.68 -10.71
CA LYS A 449 2.55 -33.06 -10.25
C LYS A 449 4.02 -33.32 -9.98
N SER A 450 4.35 -33.87 -8.83
CA SER A 450 5.71 -34.35 -8.54
C SER A 450 6.05 -35.53 -9.44
N ASP A 451 7.24 -35.49 -10.05
CA ASP A 451 7.82 -36.61 -10.83
C ASP A 451 9.02 -37.28 -10.11
N GLY A 452 9.34 -36.81 -8.88
CA GLY A 452 10.41 -37.32 -8.03
C GLY A 452 11.83 -37.04 -8.55
N LYS A 453 11.98 -36.30 -9.67
CA LYS A 453 13.27 -36.04 -10.30
C LYS A 453 13.94 -34.80 -9.75
N LYS A 454 14.91 -34.97 -8.87
CA LYS A 454 15.74 -33.88 -8.35
C LYS A 454 16.88 -33.53 -9.29
N ALA A 455 17.31 -32.26 -9.33
CA ALA A 455 18.49 -31.85 -10.06
C ALA A 455 19.75 -32.47 -9.44
N GLN A 456 20.64 -33.00 -10.28
CA GLN A 456 21.98 -33.30 -9.85
C GLN A 456 22.75 -31.99 -9.69
N LEU A 457 23.18 -31.69 -8.45
CA LEU A 457 24.00 -30.52 -8.16
C LEU A 457 25.41 -30.74 -8.76
N THR A 458 25.67 -30.10 -9.89
CA THR A 458 27.06 -29.94 -10.35
C THR A 458 27.68 -28.81 -9.50
N THR A 459 28.60 -29.18 -8.61
CA THR A 459 29.39 -28.23 -7.81
C THR A 459 30.43 -27.54 -8.68
N ASN A 460 30.06 -26.55 -9.45
CA ASN A 460 30.99 -25.64 -10.08
C ASN A 460 31.39 -24.57 -9.04
N ASN A 461 32.42 -24.87 -8.23
CA ASN A 461 33.07 -23.90 -7.35
C ASN A 461 33.98 -22.95 -8.16
N SER A 462 33.41 -22.12 -9.02
CA SER A 462 34.15 -20.97 -9.54
C SER A 462 34.03 -19.83 -8.51
N GLN A 463 35.07 -19.61 -7.72
CA GLN A 463 35.23 -18.38 -6.94
C GLN A 463 35.30 -17.20 -7.92
N GLN A 464 34.17 -16.54 -8.11
CA GLN A 464 34.13 -15.31 -8.90
C GLN A 464 34.80 -14.18 -8.10
N LYS A 465 35.94 -13.68 -8.57
CA LYS A 465 36.60 -12.48 -8.04
C LYS A 465 35.67 -11.27 -8.14
N GLY A 466 35.58 -10.46 -7.05
CA GLY A 466 34.85 -9.19 -7.06
C GLY A 466 33.41 -9.21 -6.50
N ILE A 467 33.01 -10.30 -5.84
CA ILE A 467 31.68 -10.37 -5.19
C ILE A 467 31.72 -9.65 -3.84
N LYS A 468 30.71 -8.79 -3.60
CA LYS A 468 30.44 -8.12 -2.33
C LYS A 468 29.09 -8.58 -1.80
N HIS A 469 29.08 -9.34 -0.71
CA HIS A 469 27.84 -9.74 -0.05
C HIS A 469 27.21 -8.55 0.69
N ILE A 470 25.94 -8.25 0.39
CA ILE A 470 25.18 -7.14 0.98
C ILE A 470 23.97 -7.72 1.73
N GLN A 471 23.97 -7.59 3.04
CA GLN A 471 22.75 -7.81 3.83
C GLN A 471 21.82 -6.62 3.64
N TYR A 472 20.61 -6.83 3.10
CA TYR A 472 19.69 -5.75 2.76
C TYR A 472 19.31 -4.87 3.97
N THR A 473 19.28 -5.45 5.18
CA THR A 473 18.97 -4.74 6.43
C THR A 473 20.09 -3.84 6.93
N LYS A 474 21.34 -4.11 6.53
CA LYS A 474 22.52 -3.35 6.98
C LYS A 474 23.07 -2.43 5.91
N GLY A 475 22.93 -2.80 4.64
CA GLY A 475 23.60 -2.13 3.53
C GLY A 475 25.09 -2.43 3.49
N LEU A 476 25.83 -1.68 2.68
CA LEU A 476 27.30 -1.82 2.55
C LEU A 476 27.91 -0.50 2.07
N THR A 477 29.01 -0.10 2.68
CA THR A 477 29.88 0.97 2.15
C THR A 477 31.27 0.40 1.94
N PHE A 478 31.84 0.62 0.76
CA PHE A 478 33.19 0.16 0.44
C PHE A 478 33.93 1.16 -0.45
N ASN A 479 35.24 1.21 -0.30
CA ASN A 479 36.13 1.95 -1.17
C ASN A 479 36.62 1.04 -2.30
N THR A 480 36.78 1.64 -3.46
CA THR A 480 37.32 0.99 -4.65
C THR A 480 38.83 1.22 -4.74
N ASN A 481 39.55 0.47 -5.57
CA ASN A 481 41.01 0.61 -5.69
C ASN A 481 41.45 1.99 -6.22
N ASP A 482 40.60 2.67 -6.97
CA ASP A 482 40.82 4.04 -7.45
C ASP A 482 40.43 5.11 -6.41
N LEU A 483 40.16 4.71 -5.15
CA LEU A 483 39.74 5.55 -4.03
C LEU A 483 38.34 6.18 -4.20
N SER A 484 37.54 5.72 -5.14
CA SER A 484 36.11 6.04 -5.18
C SER A 484 35.38 5.30 -4.07
N GLN A 485 34.23 5.81 -3.64
CA GLN A 485 33.42 5.20 -2.58
C GLN A 485 32.02 4.89 -3.06
N ILE A 486 31.54 3.68 -2.82
CA ILE A 486 30.18 3.24 -3.11
C ILE A 486 29.49 2.95 -1.78
N SER A 487 28.32 3.58 -1.55
CA SER A 487 27.53 3.42 -0.33
C SER A 487 26.09 3.04 -0.66
N ILE A 488 25.72 1.81 -0.32
CA ILE A 488 24.39 1.25 -0.46
C ILE A 488 23.77 1.23 0.94
N PRO A 489 22.78 2.10 1.23
CA PRO A 489 22.24 2.22 2.58
C PRO A 489 21.39 1.01 2.98
N ALA A 490 21.16 0.84 4.26
CA ALA A 490 20.22 -0.15 4.81
C ALA A 490 18.83 -0.02 4.18
N ASN A 491 18.21 -1.16 3.86
CA ASN A 491 16.93 -1.26 3.18
C ASN A 491 16.88 -0.55 1.80
N ALA A 492 18.01 -0.48 1.10
CA ALA A 492 18.06 -0.06 -0.30
C ALA A 492 17.72 -1.20 -1.26
N LEU A 493 17.89 -2.43 -0.80
CA LEU A 493 17.53 -3.67 -1.50
C LEU A 493 16.29 -4.29 -0.85
N TYR A 494 15.65 -5.23 -1.52
CA TYR A 494 14.51 -5.99 -1.00
C TYR A 494 14.90 -7.36 -0.42
N GLU A 495 16.09 -7.84 -0.73
CA GLU A 495 16.69 -9.10 -0.24
C GLU A 495 18.22 -8.98 -0.25
N ASP A 496 18.90 -9.93 0.38
CA ASP A 496 20.35 -10.00 0.38
C ASP A 496 20.86 -10.18 -1.06
N LEU A 497 22.00 -9.58 -1.34
CA LEU A 497 22.58 -9.55 -2.69
C LEU A 497 24.07 -9.84 -2.68
N ASP A 498 24.49 -10.77 -3.53
CA ASP A 498 25.88 -10.92 -3.92
C ASP A 498 26.20 -10.00 -5.10
N LEU A 499 26.64 -8.79 -4.76
CA LEU A 499 26.90 -7.73 -5.72
C LEU A 499 28.18 -8.03 -6.51
N GLN A 500 28.06 -8.17 -7.81
CA GLN A 500 29.22 -8.19 -8.71
C GLN A 500 29.69 -6.75 -8.93
N TYR A 501 30.96 -6.50 -8.62
CA TYR A 501 31.59 -5.21 -8.83
C TYR A 501 32.86 -5.38 -9.66
N SER A 502 33.01 -4.55 -10.69
CA SER A 502 34.24 -4.43 -11.47
C SER A 502 34.47 -2.98 -11.87
N TYR A 503 35.71 -2.65 -12.25
CA TYR A 503 36.06 -1.36 -12.83
C TYR A 503 37.12 -1.53 -13.91
N SER A 504 37.15 -0.59 -14.85
CA SER A 504 38.15 -0.51 -15.91
C SER A 504 38.65 0.93 -16.05
N GLN A 505 39.85 1.11 -16.58
CA GLN A 505 40.39 2.44 -16.84
C GLN A 505 39.69 3.06 -18.06
N GLY A 506 39.12 4.23 -17.90
CA GLY A 506 38.54 5.04 -18.97
C GLY A 506 39.42 6.25 -19.31
N LYS A 507 39.06 6.99 -20.35
CA LYS A 507 39.81 8.16 -20.83
C LYS A 507 39.90 9.29 -19.78
N TYR A 508 38.86 9.48 -18.97
CA TYR A 508 38.74 10.59 -18.01
C TYR A 508 38.68 10.12 -16.55
N GLY A 509 38.86 8.84 -16.28
CA GLY A 509 38.76 8.23 -14.96
C GLY A 509 38.33 6.78 -15.06
N CYS A 510 38.06 6.13 -13.92
CA CYS A 510 37.59 4.75 -13.91
C CYS A 510 36.12 4.64 -14.32
N ILE A 511 35.80 3.60 -15.09
CA ILE A 511 34.45 3.17 -15.41
C ILE A 511 34.09 2.08 -14.41
N HIS A 512 33.05 2.31 -13.58
CA HIS A 512 32.59 1.37 -12.57
C HIS A 512 31.37 0.61 -13.06
N GLN A 513 31.40 -0.71 -12.96
CA GLN A 513 30.24 -1.56 -13.18
C GLN A 513 29.77 -2.09 -11.83
N ILE A 514 28.54 -1.72 -11.44
CA ILE A 514 27.95 -2.02 -10.14
C ILE A 514 26.72 -2.90 -10.36
N GLY A 515 26.88 -4.21 -10.18
CA GLY A 515 25.82 -5.21 -10.33
C GLY A 515 25.13 -5.18 -11.69
N SER A 516 23.84 -5.48 -11.68
CA SER A 516 22.98 -5.54 -12.86
C SER A 516 21.78 -4.62 -12.73
N ASN A 517 21.29 -4.08 -13.85
CA ASN A 517 20.04 -3.31 -13.93
C ASN A 517 18.78 -4.17 -13.69
N THR A 518 18.94 -5.49 -13.51
CA THR A 518 17.88 -6.44 -13.18
C THR A 518 17.60 -6.52 -11.68
N VAL A 519 18.42 -5.90 -10.84
CA VAL A 519 18.22 -5.83 -9.38
C VAL A 519 17.37 -4.60 -9.02
N PRO A 520 16.20 -4.78 -8.39
CA PRO A 520 15.36 -3.66 -8.01
C PRO A 520 15.91 -2.92 -6.79
N LEU A 521 15.87 -1.58 -6.82
CA LEU A 521 16.27 -0.74 -5.71
C LEU A 521 15.06 -0.06 -5.07
N HIS A 522 14.96 -0.12 -3.74
CA HIS A 522 13.99 0.62 -2.94
C HIS A 522 14.47 2.06 -2.65
N LYS A 523 15.76 2.22 -2.34
CA LYS A 523 16.38 3.52 -2.10
C LYS A 523 17.53 3.76 -3.08
N LYS A 524 17.89 5.01 -3.27
CA LYS A 524 19.09 5.40 -4.02
C LYS A 524 20.34 4.99 -3.24
N PHE A 525 21.39 4.59 -3.94
CA PHE A 525 22.74 4.49 -3.40
C PHE A 525 23.55 5.74 -3.78
N THR A 526 24.65 5.97 -3.06
CA THR A 526 25.53 7.10 -3.30
C THR A 526 26.88 6.59 -3.83
N MET A 527 27.43 7.33 -4.79
CA MET A 527 28.73 7.08 -5.36
C MET A 527 29.54 8.36 -5.33
N LYS A 528 30.71 8.32 -4.68
CA LYS A 528 31.71 9.40 -4.70
C LYS A 528 32.82 8.94 -5.61
N LEU A 529 32.95 9.57 -6.76
CA LEU A 529 33.98 9.25 -7.75
C LEU A 529 35.21 10.12 -7.52
N ARG A 530 36.40 9.51 -7.61
CA ARG A 530 37.65 10.23 -7.75
C ARG A 530 37.84 10.55 -9.24
N TYR A 531 38.19 11.78 -9.57
CA TYR A 531 38.59 12.17 -10.91
C TYR A 531 40.07 12.55 -10.94
N ASN A 532 40.74 12.32 -12.07
CA ASN A 532 42.13 12.74 -12.25
C ASN A 532 42.21 14.27 -12.36
N LYS A 533 43.14 14.86 -11.63
CA LYS A 533 43.33 16.33 -11.53
C LYS A 533 43.70 17.04 -12.84
N ASP A 534 44.00 16.32 -13.92
CA ASP A 534 44.47 16.89 -15.19
C ASP A 534 43.37 17.47 -16.11
N LEU A 535 42.13 17.60 -15.60
CA LEU A 535 41.09 18.36 -16.31
C LEU A 535 41.27 19.86 -16.07
N THR A 536 42.35 20.42 -16.63
CA THR A 536 42.66 21.86 -16.63
C THR A 536 41.74 22.68 -17.53
N ASN A 537 40.83 22.06 -18.28
CA ASN A 537 39.84 22.76 -19.12
C ASN A 537 38.43 22.58 -18.54
N LYS A 538 38.01 23.55 -17.74
CA LYS A 538 36.64 23.65 -17.16
C LYS A 538 35.54 23.97 -18.20
N ASN A 539 35.82 24.05 -19.49
CA ASN A 539 34.93 24.51 -20.54
C ASN A 539 34.78 23.54 -21.71
N LYS A 540 34.69 22.21 -21.43
CA LYS A 540 34.23 21.28 -22.48
C LYS A 540 33.24 20.26 -21.90
#